data_5387d24f2c8e69106ee8ec664b02ff3b
#
_entry.id   5387d24f2c8e69106ee8ec664b02ff3b
#
_cell.length_a   1.000
_cell.length_b   1.000
_cell.length_c   1.000
_cell.angle_alpha   90.00
_cell.angle_beta   90.00
_cell.angle_gamma   90.00
#
_symmetry.space_group_name_H-M   'P 1'
#
loop_
_entity.id
_entity.type
_entity.pdbx_description
1 polymer ?
#
loop_
_entity_poly.entity_id
_entity_poly.type
_entity_poly.pdbx_seq_one_letter_code
_entity_poly.pdbx_strand_id
1 'polypeptide(L)'
;MRVEKILRDQSGTVLVIALMMMVIFTLIVISASSTAIIESRLSGNKRMSTAAFYAADSGLHLAAANIDNFRPDEYVNNKYNIFTDPANPNPTNAKVVIEHGASQQGAPRGTGMSAINFEFEHFVIASTGQDSTEPGPSKSTCTVEEKVVRLGPTLQGGY
;
A
#
# COMPACT_ATOMS: atom_id res chain seq x y z
N MET A 1 50.41 39.31 -46.67
CA MET A 1 50.57 39.56 -45.22
C MET A 1 49.31 39.98 -44.45
N ARG A 2 48.18 40.28 -45.05
CA ARG A 2 46.95 40.70 -44.30
C ARG A 2 46.02 39.52 -43.93
N VAL A 3 46.05 38.45 -44.66
CA VAL A 3 45.12 37.31 -44.48
C VAL A 3 45.52 36.44 -43.29
N GLU A 4 46.81 36.23 -43.04
CA GLU A 4 47.30 35.45 -41.89
C GLU A 4 46.98 36.10 -40.53
N LYS A 5 46.87 37.42 -40.49
CA LYS A 5 46.57 38.16 -39.25
C LYS A 5 45.11 38.03 -38.84
N ILE A 6 44.18 37.85 -39.82
CA ILE A 6 42.75 37.63 -39.57
C ILE A 6 42.51 36.20 -39.07
N LEU A 7 43.22 35.21 -39.58
CA LEU A 7 43.09 33.84 -39.14
C LEU A 7 43.61 33.59 -37.73
N ARG A 8 44.60 34.40 -37.28
CA ARG A 8 45.16 34.31 -35.93
C ARG A 8 44.24 34.90 -34.86
N ASP A 9 43.33 35.84 -35.22
CA ASP A 9 42.35 36.44 -34.32
C ASP A 9 41.10 35.58 -34.17
N GLN A 10 40.81 34.73 -35.17
CA GLN A 10 39.67 33.78 -35.14
C GLN A 10 39.86 32.57 -34.21
N SER A 11 41.11 32.16 -33.95
CA SER A 11 41.38 31.00 -33.10
C SER A 11 41.00 31.26 -31.63
N GLY A 12 41.06 32.49 -31.15
CA GLY A 12 40.60 32.85 -29.82
C GLY A 12 39.06 32.76 -29.69
N THR A 13 38.32 33.18 -30.71
CA THR A 13 36.87 33.12 -30.74
C THR A 13 36.35 31.67 -30.78
N VAL A 14 36.99 30.82 -31.55
CA VAL A 14 36.66 29.38 -31.62
C VAL A 14 36.84 28.68 -30.27
N LEU A 15 37.90 29.02 -29.54
CA LEU A 15 38.14 28.48 -28.20
C LEU A 15 37.04 28.87 -27.22
N VAL A 16 36.60 30.15 -27.25
CA VAL A 16 35.51 30.64 -26.38
C VAL A 16 34.19 29.93 -26.71
N ILE A 17 33.85 29.73 -27.98
CA ILE A 17 32.65 29.03 -28.41
C ILE A 17 32.72 27.54 -27.95
N ALA A 18 33.87 26.88 -28.11
CA ALA A 18 34.04 25.50 -27.65
C ALA A 18 33.86 25.36 -26.14
N LEU A 19 34.42 26.30 -25.36
CA LEU A 19 34.23 26.37 -23.91
C LEU A 19 32.76 26.58 -23.53
N MET A 20 32.06 27.50 -24.19
CA MET A 20 30.63 27.72 -23.95
C MET A 20 29.80 26.48 -24.27
N MET A 21 30.09 25.80 -25.38
CA MET A 21 29.40 24.53 -25.70
C MET A 21 29.67 23.44 -24.64
N MET A 22 30.89 23.32 -24.16
CA MET A 22 31.20 22.36 -23.07
C MET A 22 30.38 22.65 -21.81
N VAL A 23 30.25 23.91 -21.41
CA VAL A 23 29.45 24.32 -20.26
C VAL A 23 27.99 23.95 -20.47
N ILE A 24 27.43 24.25 -21.64
CA ILE A 24 26.03 23.94 -21.95
C ILE A 24 25.80 22.41 -21.91
N PHE A 25 26.69 21.62 -22.54
CA PHE A 25 26.58 20.17 -22.52
C PHE A 25 26.69 19.58 -21.09
N THR A 26 27.57 20.09 -20.26
CA THR A 26 27.70 19.66 -18.87
C THR A 26 26.43 19.95 -18.07
N LEU A 27 25.81 21.10 -18.25
CA LEU A 27 24.53 21.42 -17.59
C LEU A 27 23.38 20.51 -18.05
N ILE A 28 23.31 20.18 -19.33
CA ILE A 28 22.31 19.24 -19.86
C ILE A 28 22.51 17.84 -19.26
N VAL A 29 23.74 17.35 -19.21
CA VAL A 29 24.07 16.02 -18.66
C VAL A 29 23.72 15.96 -17.16
N ILE A 30 24.04 16.99 -16.38
CA ILE A 30 23.72 17.04 -14.95
C ILE A 30 22.18 17.03 -14.75
N SER A 31 21.45 17.82 -15.53
CA SER A 31 19.98 17.85 -15.46
C SER A 31 19.37 16.49 -15.81
N ALA A 32 19.80 15.85 -16.88
CA ALA A 32 19.32 14.55 -17.30
C ALA A 32 19.63 13.47 -16.25
N SER A 33 20.84 13.47 -15.67
CA SER A 33 21.22 12.52 -14.60
C SER A 33 20.36 12.70 -13.35
N SER A 34 20.08 13.92 -12.94
CA SER A 34 19.23 14.22 -11.79
C SER A 34 17.80 13.67 -11.99
N THR A 35 17.22 13.86 -13.16
CA THR A 35 15.89 13.34 -13.49
C THR A 35 15.87 11.81 -13.45
N ALA A 36 16.86 11.15 -14.04
CA ALA A 36 16.95 9.69 -14.05
C ALA A 36 17.04 9.09 -12.63
N ILE A 37 17.78 9.74 -11.72
CA ILE A 37 17.88 9.30 -10.31
C ILE A 37 16.52 9.44 -9.61
N ILE A 38 15.78 10.52 -9.82
CA ILE A 38 14.48 10.76 -9.22
C ILE A 38 13.47 9.71 -9.74
N GLU A 39 13.44 9.47 -11.04
CA GLU A 39 12.56 8.46 -11.65
C GLU A 39 12.85 7.04 -11.12
N SER A 40 14.11 6.67 -10.97
CA SER A 40 14.51 5.38 -10.40
C SER A 40 14.03 5.22 -8.96
N ARG A 41 14.21 6.24 -8.12
CA ARG A 41 13.72 6.24 -6.73
C ARG A 41 12.20 6.20 -6.65
N LEU A 42 11.51 6.96 -7.48
CA LEU A 42 10.05 6.99 -7.53
C LEU A 42 9.49 5.62 -7.95
N SER A 43 10.07 5.00 -8.95
CA SER A 43 9.71 3.64 -9.40
C SER A 43 9.91 2.61 -8.29
N GLY A 44 11.04 2.66 -7.57
CA GLY A 44 11.31 1.80 -6.42
C GLY A 44 10.29 1.98 -5.31
N ASN A 45 10.00 3.22 -4.92
CA ASN A 45 9.01 3.52 -3.88
C ASN A 45 7.61 3.07 -4.27
N LYS A 46 7.21 3.29 -5.53
CA LYS A 46 5.92 2.82 -6.04
C LYS A 46 5.79 1.30 -5.99
N ARG A 47 6.84 0.58 -6.36
CA ARG A 47 6.86 -0.89 -6.27
C ARG A 47 6.68 -1.38 -4.83
N MET A 48 7.39 -0.79 -3.86
CA MET A 48 7.27 -1.13 -2.45
C MET A 48 5.87 -0.83 -1.91
N SER A 49 5.32 0.34 -2.22
CA SER A 49 3.95 0.72 -1.82
C SER A 49 2.91 -0.22 -2.41
N THR A 50 3.07 -0.61 -3.68
CA THR A 50 2.17 -1.56 -4.35
C THR A 50 2.28 -2.96 -3.72
N ALA A 51 3.48 -3.41 -3.37
CA ALA A 51 3.68 -4.68 -2.68
C ALA A 51 3.01 -4.70 -1.30
N ALA A 52 3.16 -3.62 -0.52
CA ALA A 52 2.50 -3.48 0.77
C ALA A 52 0.96 -3.47 0.64
N PHE A 53 0.43 -2.81 -0.39
CA PHE A 53 -1.01 -2.82 -0.66
C PHE A 53 -1.52 -4.23 -0.98
N TYR A 54 -0.86 -4.96 -1.89
CA TYR A 54 -1.26 -6.33 -2.22
C TYR A 54 -1.11 -7.30 -1.04
N ALA A 55 -0.13 -7.09 -0.17
CA ALA A 55 -0.01 -7.85 1.07
C ALA A 55 -1.22 -7.59 1.97
N ALA A 56 -1.63 -6.32 2.16
CA ALA A 56 -2.80 -5.97 2.95
C ALA A 56 -4.09 -6.55 2.35
N ASP A 57 -4.28 -6.42 1.05
CA ASP A 57 -5.44 -6.93 0.33
C ASP A 57 -5.55 -8.46 0.43
N SER A 58 -4.44 -9.18 0.23
CA SER A 58 -4.42 -10.63 0.37
C SER A 58 -4.73 -11.08 1.81
N GLY A 59 -4.23 -10.36 2.82
CA GLY A 59 -4.56 -10.61 4.22
C GLY A 59 -6.05 -10.43 4.52
N LEU A 60 -6.66 -9.40 3.96
CA LEU A 60 -8.07 -9.11 4.08
C LEU A 60 -8.93 -10.23 3.46
N HIS A 61 -8.62 -10.63 2.22
CA HIS A 61 -9.33 -11.72 1.55
C HIS A 61 -9.21 -13.05 2.29
N LEU A 62 -8.05 -13.33 2.86
CA LEU A 62 -7.81 -14.54 3.64
C LEU A 62 -8.63 -14.53 4.94
N ALA A 63 -8.77 -13.36 5.57
CA ALA A 63 -9.64 -13.17 6.72
C ALA A 63 -11.12 -13.40 6.38
N ALA A 64 -11.58 -12.82 5.29
CA ALA A 64 -12.97 -12.91 4.85
C ALA A 64 -13.37 -14.31 4.35
N ALA A 65 -12.41 -15.10 3.86
CA ALA A 65 -12.67 -16.43 3.33
C ALA A 65 -13.10 -17.46 4.39
N ASN A 66 -12.74 -17.27 5.65
CA ASN A 66 -13.08 -18.20 6.72
C ASN A 66 -14.12 -17.59 7.67
N ILE A 67 -15.31 -18.19 7.68
CA ILE A 67 -16.42 -17.76 8.53
C ILE A 67 -16.14 -17.94 10.03
N ASP A 68 -15.26 -18.87 10.40
CA ASP A 68 -14.90 -19.12 11.80
C ASP A 68 -14.14 -17.93 12.42
N ASN A 69 -13.51 -17.09 11.60
CA ASN A 69 -12.87 -15.87 12.06
C ASN A 69 -13.87 -14.83 12.63
N PHE A 70 -15.16 -14.99 12.37
CA PHE A 70 -16.22 -14.06 12.79
C PHE A 70 -17.05 -14.63 13.95
N ARG A 71 -16.36 -15.20 14.95
CA ARG A 71 -16.99 -15.71 16.18
C ARG A 71 -16.64 -14.79 17.35
N PRO A 72 -17.58 -13.95 17.83
CA PRO A 72 -17.29 -12.99 18.91
C PRO A 72 -16.81 -13.64 20.21
N ASP A 73 -17.18 -14.90 20.44
CA ASP A 73 -16.84 -15.66 21.67
C ASP A 73 -15.33 -15.88 21.82
N GLU A 74 -14.57 -15.84 20.72
CA GLU A 74 -13.12 -16.04 20.71
C GLU A 74 -12.35 -14.71 20.79
N TYR A 75 -13.04 -13.57 20.84
CA TYR A 75 -12.40 -12.26 20.78
C TYR A 75 -11.94 -11.79 22.16
N VAL A 76 -10.68 -11.37 22.23
CA VAL A 76 -10.12 -10.72 23.42
C VAL A 76 -10.26 -9.20 23.28
N ASN A 77 -11.00 -8.56 24.17
CA ASN A 77 -11.30 -7.12 24.09
C ASN A 77 -11.92 -6.69 22.75
N ASN A 78 -12.86 -7.48 22.23
CA ASN A 78 -13.51 -7.30 20.93
C ASN A 78 -12.56 -7.35 19.71
N LYS A 79 -11.38 -7.91 19.86
CA LYS A 79 -10.37 -8.04 18.79
C LYS A 79 -9.91 -9.48 18.64
N TYR A 80 -9.76 -9.91 17.41
CA TYR A 80 -9.23 -11.21 17.04
C TYR A 80 -8.09 -11.06 16.04
N ASN A 81 -6.95 -11.68 16.34
CA ASN A 81 -5.81 -11.71 15.42
C ASN A 81 -5.72 -13.12 14.80
N ILE A 82 -5.95 -13.21 13.50
CA ILE A 82 -6.05 -14.48 12.77
C ILE A 82 -4.76 -15.31 12.80
N PHE A 83 -3.60 -14.65 12.83
CA PHE A 83 -2.29 -15.29 12.75
C PHE A 83 -1.60 -15.44 14.13
N THR A 84 -2.37 -15.64 15.18
CA THR A 84 -1.81 -15.84 16.54
C THR A 84 -1.38 -17.28 16.77
N ASP A 85 -1.95 -18.23 16.01
CA ASP A 85 -1.66 -19.66 16.16
C ASP A 85 -0.37 -20.04 15.40
N PRO A 86 0.67 -20.53 16.11
CA PRO A 86 1.89 -21.02 15.48
C PRO A 86 1.67 -22.19 14.50
N ALA A 87 0.57 -22.93 14.66
CA ALA A 87 0.21 -24.05 13.75
C ALA A 87 -0.32 -23.54 12.41
N ASN A 88 -0.74 -22.26 12.33
CA ASN A 88 -1.23 -21.63 11.11
C ASN A 88 -0.36 -20.42 10.74
N PRO A 89 0.83 -20.63 10.16
CA PRO A 89 1.75 -19.56 9.84
C PRO A 89 1.10 -18.60 8.85
N ASN A 90 1.35 -17.32 9.07
CA ASN A 90 0.88 -16.26 8.18
C ASN A 90 1.45 -16.42 6.76
N PRO A 91 0.64 -16.75 5.74
CA PRO A 91 1.12 -16.89 4.37
C PRO A 91 1.31 -15.53 3.67
N THR A 92 0.88 -14.44 4.32
CA THR A 92 0.94 -13.09 3.80
C THR A 92 1.86 -12.23 4.66
N ASN A 93 2.42 -11.16 4.11
CA ASN A 93 3.18 -10.18 4.88
C ASN A 93 2.26 -9.10 5.49
N ALA A 94 1.04 -9.50 5.87
CA ALA A 94 0.06 -8.62 6.47
C ALA A 94 -0.25 -9.03 7.91
N LYS A 95 -0.41 -8.04 8.79
CA LYS A 95 -1.00 -8.22 10.10
C LYS A 95 -2.50 -7.97 9.99
N VAL A 96 -3.32 -8.96 10.31
CA VAL A 96 -4.78 -8.85 10.20
C VAL A 96 -5.41 -8.91 11.58
N VAL A 97 -6.24 -7.92 11.86
CA VAL A 97 -7.01 -7.82 13.10
C VAL A 97 -8.48 -7.64 12.74
N ILE A 98 -9.35 -8.45 13.32
CA ILE A 98 -10.80 -8.32 13.19
C ILE A 98 -11.32 -7.72 14.49
N GLU A 99 -12.11 -6.67 14.39
CA GLU A 99 -12.78 -6.02 15.52
C GLU A 99 -14.29 -6.23 15.42
N HIS A 100 -14.90 -6.65 16.53
CA HIS A 100 -16.35 -6.75 16.64
C HIS A 100 -16.93 -5.40 17.08
N GLY A 101 -17.74 -4.79 16.22
CA GLY A 101 -18.35 -3.48 16.46
C GLY A 101 -19.60 -3.58 17.32
N ALA A 102 -19.46 -3.40 18.63
CA ALA A 102 -20.60 -3.42 19.56
C ALA A 102 -21.68 -2.32 19.34
N SER A 103 -21.42 -1.32 18.50
CA SER A 103 -22.27 -0.13 18.39
C SER A 103 -23.13 -0.02 17.13
N GLN A 104 -23.04 -0.97 16.21
CA GLN A 104 -23.84 -0.95 14.97
C GLN A 104 -24.68 -2.23 14.86
N GLN A 105 -25.63 -2.39 15.76
CA GLN A 105 -26.65 -3.42 15.65
C GLN A 105 -27.78 -2.90 14.74
N GLY A 106 -27.99 -3.59 13.64
CA GLY A 106 -29.08 -3.26 12.71
C GLY A 106 -28.77 -3.66 11.27
N ALA A 107 -29.81 -3.75 10.46
CA ALA A 107 -29.68 -4.10 9.06
C ALA A 107 -28.82 -3.07 8.30
N PRO A 108 -27.88 -3.50 7.42
CA PRO A 108 -27.16 -2.61 6.55
C PRO A 108 -28.12 -1.80 5.68
N ARG A 109 -27.86 -0.52 5.50
CA ARG A 109 -28.70 0.36 4.69
C ARG A 109 -28.78 -0.15 3.25
N GLY A 110 -30.00 -0.23 2.69
CA GLY A 110 -30.21 -0.58 1.28
C GLY A 110 -30.34 -2.07 0.97
N THR A 111 -30.19 -2.97 1.95
CA THR A 111 -30.32 -4.42 1.73
C THR A 111 -31.76 -4.93 1.69
N GLY A 112 -32.74 -4.14 2.13
CA GLY A 112 -34.15 -4.56 2.20
C GLY A 112 -34.44 -5.68 3.23
N MET A 113 -33.46 -6.04 4.06
CA MET A 113 -33.58 -7.10 5.06
C MET A 113 -34.25 -6.57 6.34
N SER A 114 -35.13 -7.39 6.92
CA SER A 114 -35.83 -7.04 8.16
C SER A 114 -35.01 -7.43 9.38
N ALA A 115 -34.77 -6.50 10.28
CA ALA A 115 -34.13 -6.75 11.58
C ALA A 115 -34.96 -7.61 12.55
N ILE A 116 -36.21 -7.96 12.19
CA ILE A 116 -37.09 -8.79 13.00
C ILE A 116 -36.74 -10.27 12.87
N ASN A 117 -36.28 -10.69 11.68
CA ASN A 117 -36.03 -12.10 11.35
C ASN A 117 -34.54 -12.47 11.33
N PHE A 118 -33.66 -11.47 11.31
CA PHE A 118 -32.24 -11.67 11.21
C PHE A 118 -31.47 -10.83 12.24
N GLU A 119 -30.47 -11.43 12.84
CA GLU A 119 -29.48 -10.74 13.65
C GLU A 119 -28.30 -10.34 12.79
N PHE A 120 -27.85 -9.09 12.97
CA PHE A 120 -26.75 -8.51 12.20
C PHE A 120 -25.56 -8.25 13.12
N GLU A 121 -24.49 -9.00 12.91
CA GLU A 121 -23.22 -8.77 13.60
C GLU A 121 -22.27 -8.01 12.69
N HIS A 122 -21.77 -6.89 13.17
CA HIS A 122 -20.88 -6.01 12.40
C HIS A 122 -19.43 -6.21 12.82
N PHE A 123 -18.59 -6.44 11.85
CA PHE A 123 -17.15 -6.61 12.03
C PHE A 123 -16.38 -5.60 11.17
N VAL A 124 -15.21 -5.21 11.65
CA VAL A 124 -14.24 -4.42 10.89
C VAL A 124 -12.97 -5.24 10.79
N ILE A 125 -12.54 -5.53 9.58
CA ILE A 125 -11.28 -6.21 9.31
C ILE A 125 -10.26 -5.12 8.99
N ALA A 126 -9.20 -5.01 9.79
CA ALA A 126 -8.06 -4.14 9.52
C ALA A 126 -6.85 -5.00 9.13
N SER A 127 -6.42 -4.87 7.89
CA SER A 127 -5.25 -5.56 7.36
C SER A 127 -4.12 -4.58 7.08
N THR A 128 -2.97 -4.74 7.75
CA THR A 128 -1.78 -3.93 7.57
C THR A 128 -0.71 -4.75 6.87
N GLY A 129 -0.53 -4.51 5.58
CA GLY A 129 0.50 -5.13 4.76
C GLY A 129 1.83 -4.40 4.82
N GLN A 130 2.91 -5.14 4.63
CA GLN A 130 4.28 -4.65 4.59
C GLN A 130 4.98 -5.14 3.32
N ASP A 131 5.92 -4.33 2.83
CA ASP A 131 6.82 -4.77 1.77
C ASP A 131 7.81 -5.80 2.34
N SER A 132 7.89 -6.97 1.73
CA SER A 132 8.77 -8.06 2.19
C SER A 132 10.01 -8.24 1.33
N THR A 133 10.40 -7.26 0.58
CA THR A 133 11.35 -7.41 -0.51
C THR A 133 12.78 -7.67 -0.06
N GLU A 134 13.13 -7.43 1.22
CA GLU A 134 14.51 -7.67 1.72
C GLU A 134 14.49 -7.94 3.23
N PRO A 135 15.45 -8.73 3.76
CA PRO A 135 15.63 -8.87 5.21
C PRO A 135 16.02 -7.52 5.81
N GLY A 136 15.09 -6.89 6.50
CA GLY A 136 15.26 -5.56 7.10
C GLY A 136 13.93 -4.96 7.53
N PRO A 137 13.95 -3.77 8.14
CA PRO A 137 12.71 -3.08 8.48
C PRO A 137 11.95 -2.73 7.19
N SER A 138 10.66 -3.00 7.18
CA SER A 138 9.76 -2.67 6.06
C SER A 138 9.85 -1.18 5.74
N LYS A 139 10.02 -0.85 4.46
CA LYS A 139 10.14 0.53 3.98
C LYS A 139 8.79 1.14 3.64
N SER A 140 7.79 0.29 3.41
CA SER A 140 6.43 0.72 3.07
C SER A 140 5.40 -0.12 3.80
N THR A 141 4.38 0.52 4.31
CA THR A 141 3.23 -0.12 4.96
C THR A 141 1.95 0.45 4.38
N CYS A 142 0.93 -0.41 4.24
CA CYS A 142 -0.41 -0.01 3.80
C CYS A 142 -1.44 -0.69 4.69
N THR A 143 -2.43 0.06 5.17
CA THR A 143 -3.55 -0.50 5.93
C THR A 143 -4.82 -0.38 5.10
N VAL A 144 -5.53 -1.49 4.95
CA VAL A 144 -6.84 -1.58 4.30
C VAL A 144 -7.85 -2.02 5.34
N GLU A 145 -8.99 -1.33 5.40
CA GLU A 145 -10.09 -1.65 6.31
C GLU A 145 -11.33 -1.99 5.51
N GLU A 146 -12.01 -3.07 5.90
CA GLU A 146 -13.27 -3.50 5.32
C GLU A 146 -14.30 -3.77 6.43
N LYS A 147 -15.55 -3.37 6.17
CA LYS A 147 -16.67 -3.67 7.06
C LYS A 147 -17.42 -4.89 6.53
N VAL A 148 -17.54 -5.90 7.38
CA VAL A 148 -18.26 -7.15 7.09
C VAL A 148 -19.44 -7.27 8.03
N VAL A 149 -20.57 -7.72 7.50
CA VAL A 149 -21.77 -8.00 8.29
C VAL A 149 -22.11 -9.48 8.17
N ARG A 150 -22.14 -10.17 9.31
CA ARG A 150 -22.61 -11.54 9.40
C ARG A 150 -24.12 -11.54 9.66
N LEU A 151 -24.85 -12.34 8.90
CA LEU A 151 -26.25 -12.59 9.13
C LEU A 151 -26.42 -13.89 9.91
N GLY A 152 -27.09 -13.80 11.04
CA GLY A 152 -27.54 -14.95 11.82
C GLY A 152 -29.07 -15.00 11.84
N PRO A 153 -29.70 -16.19 11.97
CA PRO A 153 -31.11 -16.28 12.30
C PRO A 153 -31.32 -15.75 13.73
N THR A 154 -32.28 -14.86 13.92
CA THR A 154 -32.73 -14.52 15.27
C THR A 154 -33.26 -15.80 15.93
N LEU A 155 -32.57 -16.29 16.96
CA LEU A 155 -33.13 -17.30 17.85
C LEU A 155 -34.30 -16.64 18.60
N GLN A 156 -35.47 -16.56 17.97
CA GLN A 156 -36.70 -16.28 18.70
C GLN A 156 -36.83 -17.40 19.73
N GLY A 157 -36.62 -17.04 21.02
CA GLY A 157 -36.70 -17.94 22.12
C GLY A 157 -37.99 -18.72 22.04
N GLY A 158 -37.85 -20.05 21.99
CA GLY A 158 -38.98 -20.96 22.11
C GLY A 158 -39.72 -20.64 23.40
N TYR A 159 -41.01 -20.59 23.27
CA TYR A 159 -41.95 -20.63 24.37
C TYR A 159 -41.78 -21.93 25.12
#